data_330aef3aa4142d08daeb71452f75a09e
#
_entry.id   330aef3aa4142d08daeb71452f75a09e
#
_cell.length_a   1.000
_cell.length_b   1.000
_cell.length_c   1.000
_cell.angle_alpha   90.00
_cell.angle_beta   90.00
_cell.angle_gamma   90.00
#
_symmetry.space_group_name_H-M   'P 1'
#
loop_
_entity.id
_entity.type
_entity.pdbx_description
1 polymer ?
#
loop_
_entity_poly.entity_id
_entity_poly.type
_entity_poly.pdbx_seq_one_letter_code
_entity_poly.pdbx_strand_id
1 'polypeptide(L)'
;NTGPKYLRFDAQVLSPLREEQSVPLQEKGFDVLRSGADGLIISTGYMTHTALAVAEQMVASGRELAVIDLVNLTGFDEDALAAEIQQASCVFSLEEGFEARGGLDALIHKFCRDKNLPAFIEGIGVRPGYQFELGTRAELHEQVGVGVNVVAKRINNTMKDKG
;
A
#
# COMPACT_ATOMS: atom_id res chain seq x y z
N ASN A 1 16.28 9.90 17.22
CA ASN A 1 16.46 8.47 17.51
C ASN A 1 17.93 8.07 17.48
N THR A 2 18.41 7.50 18.57
CA THR A 2 19.74 6.89 18.73
C THR A 2 19.58 5.37 18.53
N GLY A 3 20.52 4.72 17.85
CA GLY A 3 20.51 3.28 17.63
C GLY A 3 20.57 2.89 16.16
N PRO A 4 20.72 1.59 15.84
CA PRO A 4 20.85 1.11 14.48
C PRO A 4 19.57 1.40 13.67
N LYS A 5 19.78 1.71 12.37
CA LYS A 5 18.72 1.95 11.41
C LYS A 5 18.84 0.96 10.26
N TYR A 6 17.73 0.40 9.83
CA TYR A 6 17.62 -0.33 8.57
C TYR A 6 16.90 0.52 7.53
N LEU A 7 17.57 0.82 6.43
CA LEU A 7 17.03 1.60 5.33
C LEU A 7 17.01 0.71 4.07
N ARG A 8 15.85 0.63 3.43
CA ARG A 8 15.69 -0.06 2.14
C ARG A 8 15.46 0.96 1.04
N PHE A 9 16.31 0.91 0.02
CA PHE A 9 16.19 1.75 -1.16
C PHE A 9 15.92 0.90 -2.39
N ASP A 10 15.21 1.47 -3.37
CA ASP A 10 15.09 0.89 -4.70
C ASP A 10 16.41 1.09 -5.46
N ALA A 11 16.77 0.14 -6.33
CA ALA A 11 17.95 0.24 -7.18
C ALA A 11 17.72 1.12 -8.42
N GLN A 12 16.48 1.41 -8.76
CA GLN A 12 16.11 2.26 -9.90
C GLN A 12 15.88 3.70 -9.45
N VAL A 13 16.16 4.64 -10.34
CA VAL A 13 15.75 6.03 -10.15
C VAL A 13 14.24 6.10 -10.37
N LEU A 14 13.52 6.48 -9.33
CA LEU A 14 12.06 6.64 -9.35
C LEU A 14 11.69 8.11 -9.39
N SER A 15 10.54 8.43 -9.96
CA SER A 15 9.96 9.77 -9.89
C SER A 15 9.66 10.14 -8.44
N PRO A 16 9.88 11.39 -8.02
CA PRO A 16 9.49 11.83 -6.69
C PRO A 16 7.99 11.62 -6.45
N LEU A 17 7.63 11.08 -5.30
CA LEU A 17 6.22 10.98 -4.87
C LEU A 17 5.71 12.27 -4.23
N ARG A 18 6.63 13.16 -3.85
CA ARG A 18 6.37 14.41 -3.13
C ARG A 18 7.11 15.56 -3.77
N GLU A 19 6.57 16.76 -3.63
CA GLU A 19 7.33 17.98 -3.89
C GLU A 19 8.37 18.20 -2.78
N GLU A 20 9.52 18.80 -3.12
CA GLU A 20 10.65 19.01 -2.19
C GLU A 20 10.28 19.80 -0.91
N GLN A 21 9.16 20.50 -0.89
CA GLN A 21 8.69 21.33 0.22
C GLN A 21 7.64 20.67 1.13
N SER A 22 7.34 19.39 0.94
CA SER A 22 6.38 18.69 1.80
C SER A 22 6.92 18.51 3.23
N VAL A 23 5.99 18.58 4.19
CA VAL A 23 6.27 18.46 5.64
C VAL A 23 7.16 17.23 5.93
N PRO A 24 8.17 17.35 6.82
CA PRO A 24 9.07 16.25 7.11
C PRO A 24 8.30 14.98 7.54
N LEU A 25 8.49 13.88 6.83
CA LEU A 25 8.04 12.51 7.16
C LEU A 25 8.42 12.07 8.59
N GLN A 26 9.28 12.84 9.25
CA GLN A 26 9.89 12.51 10.54
C GLN A 26 8.89 12.44 11.69
N GLU A 27 7.75 13.12 11.59
CA GLU A 27 6.78 13.17 12.68
C GLU A 27 5.73 12.04 12.60
N LYS A 28 5.17 11.77 11.42
CA LYS A 28 4.11 10.76 11.27
C LYS A 28 4.60 9.38 10.84
N GLY A 29 5.74 9.29 10.16
CA GLY A 29 6.26 8.03 9.61
C GLY A 29 5.48 7.50 8.39
N PHE A 30 4.47 8.23 7.92
CA PHE A 30 3.70 7.97 6.71
C PHE A 30 3.20 9.28 6.09
N ASP A 31 2.80 9.21 4.81
CA ASP A 31 2.15 10.30 4.08
C ASP A 31 0.86 9.85 3.43
N VAL A 32 -0.16 10.71 3.45
CA VAL A 32 -1.36 10.58 2.64
C VAL A 32 -1.09 11.27 1.30
N LEU A 33 -0.84 10.47 0.25
CA LEU A 33 -0.51 10.98 -1.09
C LEU A 33 -1.75 11.26 -1.95
N ARG A 34 -2.84 10.60 -1.65
CA ARG A 34 -4.13 10.78 -2.32
C ARG A 34 -5.26 10.58 -1.30
N SER A 35 -6.25 11.46 -1.33
CA SER A 35 -7.50 11.28 -0.59
C SER A 35 -8.51 10.50 -1.43
N GLY A 36 -9.41 9.76 -0.78
CA GLY A 36 -10.48 9.00 -1.43
C GLY A 36 -11.48 8.50 -0.40
N ALA A 37 -12.74 8.34 -0.80
CA ALA A 37 -13.83 7.98 0.11
C ALA A 37 -14.25 6.50 0.06
N ASP A 38 -13.89 5.77 -0.99
CA ASP A 38 -14.39 4.41 -1.21
C ASP A 38 -13.52 3.33 -0.55
N GLY A 39 -12.23 3.59 -0.36
CA GLY A 39 -11.29 2.65 0.24
C GLY A 39 -9.90 3.23 0.38
N LEU A 40 -9.01 2.50 1.03
CA LEU A 40 -7.65 2.92 1.33
C LEU A 40 -6.63 1.88 0.88
N ILE A 41 -5.60 2.30 0.13
CA ILE A 41 -4.40 1.49 -0.14
C ILE A 41 -3.26 2.00 0.74
N ILE A 42 -2.72 1.12 1.59
CA ILE A 42 -1.50 1.36 2.35
C ILE A 42 -0.37 0.60 1.67
N SER A 43 0.65 1.31 1.25
CA SER A 43 1.78 0.75 0.49
C SER A 43 3.11 1.20 1.05
N THR A 44 4.20 0.61 0.58
CA THR A 44 5.57 0.99 0.97
C THR A 44 6.52 0.86 -0.21
N GLY A 45 7.51 1.73 -0.27
CA GLY A 45 8.58 1.70 -1.28
C GLY A 45 8.05 1.85 -2.71
N TYR A 46 8.58 1.03 -3.64
CA TYR A 46 8.15 1.06 -5.05
C TYR A 46 6.64 0.88 -5.22
N MET A 47 6.01 0.06 -4.38
CA MET A 47 4.59 -0.25 -4.53
C MET A 47 3.69 0.95 -4.28
N THR A 48 4.20 2.04 -3.72
CA THR A 48 3.45 3.31 -3.62
C THR A 48 3.20 3.94 -5.00
N HIS A 49 4.14 3.81 -5.94
CA HIS A 49 3.90 4.22 -7.34
C HIS A 49 2.81 3.36 -7.99
N THR A 50 2.84 2.05 -7.74
CA THR A 50 1.79 1.14 -8.21
C THR A 50 0.45 1.48 -7.58
N ALA A 51 0.39 1.76 -6.28
CA ALA A 51 -0.84 2.15 -5.57
C ALA A 51 -1.48 3.42 -6.15
N LEU A 52 -0.67 4.45 -6.45
CA LEU A 52 -1.15 5.66 -7.10
C LEU A 52 -1.70 5.41 -8.51
N ALA A 53 -1.00 4.59 -9.31
CA ALA A 53 -1.47 4.21 -10.63
C ALA A 53 -2.76 3.38 -10.58
N VAL A 54 -2.89 2.47 -9.59
CA VAL A 54 -4.13 1.73 -9.33
C VAL A 54 -5.27 2.67 -8.96
N ALA A 55 -5.04 3.59 -8.02
CA ALA A 55 -6.05 4.55 -7.60
C ALA A 55 -6.52 5.42 -8.77
N GLU A 56 -5.62 5.87 -9.65
CA GLU A 56 -5.95 6.59 -10.86
C GLU A 56 -6.80 5.75 -11.83
N GLN A 57 -6.42 4.50 -12.06
CA GLN A 57 -7.19 3.60 -12.92
C GLN A 57 -8.59 3.32 -12.36
N MET A 58 -8.76 3.26 -11.04
CA MET A 58 -10.05 2.99 -10.38
C MET A 58 -11.06 4.13 -10.53
N VAL A 59 -10.61 5.37 -10.79
CA VAL A 59 -11.50 6.51 -11.11
C VAL A 59 -12.39 6.20 -12.31
N ALA A 60 -11.87 5.53 -13.33
CA ALA A 60 -12.65 5.12 -14.50
C ALA A 60 -13.79 4.15 -14.16
N SER A 61 -13.71 3.48 -13.01
CA SER A 61 -14.75 2.60 -12.46
C SER A 61 -15.66 3.30 -11.44
N GLY A 62 -15.51 4.62 -11.27
CA GLY A 62 -16.26 5.43 -10.32
C GLY A 62 -15.85 5.17 -8.86
N ARG A 63 -14.59 4.80 -8.61
CA ARG A 63 -14.05 4.55 -7.28
C ARG A 63 -12.91 5.51 -6.94
N GLU A 64 -13.04 6.17 -5.80
CA GLU A 64 -12.05 7.10 -5.27
C GLU A 64 -11.31 6.46 -4.10
N LEU A 65 -10.09 5.95 -4.39
CA LEU A 65 -9.24 5.32 -3.39
C LEU A 65 -8.24 6.31 -2.80
N ALA A 66 -8.14 6.32 -1.47
CA ALA A 66 -7.03 6.96 -0.76
C ALA A 66 -5.74 6.13 -0.89
N VAL A 67 -4.59 6.79 -0.85
CA VAL A 67 -3.27 6.13 -0.90
C VAL A 67 -2.37 6.69 0.20
N ILE A 68 -1.86 5.79 1.03
CA ILE A 68 -0.87 6.08 2.06
C ILE A 68 0.46 5.41 1.68
N ASP A 69 1.55 6.20 1.75
CA ASP A 69 2.92 5.70 1.74
C ASP A 69 3.40 5.51 3.18
N LEU A 70 3.47 4.27 3.65
CA LEU A 70 4.00 3.95 4.98
C LEU A 70 5.52 3.77 4.90
N VAL A 71 6.24 4.84 5.23
CA VAL A 71 7.70 4.92 5.08
C VAL A 71 8.44 4.29 6.26
N ASN A 72 7.96 4.54 7.48
CA ASN A 72 8.58 4.02 8.69
C ASN A 72 7.73 2.89 9.29
N LEU A 73 8.09 1.65 9.01
CA LEU A 73 7.33 0.47 9.43
C LEU A 73 7.37 0.20 10.95
N THR A 74 8.25 0.86 11.69
CA THR A 74 8.47 0.58 13.12
C THR A 74 8.20 1.76 14.04
N GLY A 75 7.89 2.93 13.49
CA GLY A 75 7.80 4.16 14.29
C GLY A 75 6.87 5.20 13.66
N PHE A 76 5.74 4.77 13.12
CA PHE A 76 4.70 5.66 12.62
C PHE A 76 3.78 6.13 13.75
N ASP A 77 3.09 7.26 13.53
CA ASP A 77 2.05 7.76 14.41
C ASP A 77 0.80 6.86 14.31
N GLU A 78 0.63 6.01 15.31
CA GLU A 78 -0.42 5.02 15.36
C GLU A 78 -1.82 5.64 15.42
N ASP A 79 -1.98 6.76 16.13
CA ASP A 79 -3.29 7.38 16.28
C ASP A 79 -3.69 8.12 15.01
N ALA A 80 -2.74 8.76 14.34
CA ALA A 80 -2.96 9.37 13.04
C ALA A 80 -3.29 8.30 11.96
N LEU A 81 -2.57 7.17 11.92
CA LEU A 81 -2.87 6.09 10.98
C LEU A 81 -4.24 5.45 11.26
N ALA A 82 -4.59 5.25 12.54
CA ALA A 82 -5.90 4.73 12.92
C ALA A 82 -7.03 5.65 12.45
N ALA A 83 -6.85 6.96 12.55
CA ALA A 83 -7.84 7.94 12.07
C ALA A 83 -8.07 7.86 10.55
N GLU A 84 -7.00 7.65 9.76
CA GLU A 84 -7.13 7.43 8.31
C GLU A 84 -7.86 6.12 7.98
N ILE A 85 -7.51 5.03 8.67
CA ILE A 85 -8.14 3.72 8.46
C ILE A 85 -9.63 3.74 8.84
N GLN A 86 -10.02 4.45 9.89
CA GLN A 86 -11.43 4.55 10.32
C GLN A 86 -12.35 5.19 9.27
N GLN A 87 -11.81 5.97 8.36
CA GLN A 87 -12.57 6.61 7.29
C GLN A 87 -12.84 5.65 6.11
N ALA A 88 -12.12 4.52 6.04
CA ALA A 88 -12.22 3.59 4.94
C ALA A 88 -13.02 2.34 5.31
N SER A 89 -13.96 1.93 4.45
CA SER A 89 -14.70 0.66 4.60
C SER A 89 -13.85 -0.56 4.25
N CYS A 90 -12.91 -0.40 3.31
CA CYS A 90 -11.97 -1.42 2.87
C CYS A 90 -10.55 -0.87 2.90
N VAL A 91 -9.62 -1.65 3.43
CA VAL A 91 -8.19 -1.33 3.47
C VAL A 91 -7.41 -2.41 2.72
N PHE A 92 -6.55 -2.00 1.82
CA PHE A 92 -5.68 -2.88 1.05
C PHE A 92 -4.23 -2.57 1.41
N SER A 93 -3.48 -3.55 1.92
CA SER A 93 -2.02 -3.40 2.01
C SER A 93 -1.38 -3.89 0.71
N LEU A 94 -0.44 -3.12 0.16
CA LEU A 94 0.23 -3.43 -1.10
C LEU A 94 1.75 -3.39 -0.93
N GLU A 95 2.40 -4.54 -1.13
CA GLU A 95 3.85 -4.66 -0.99
C GLU A 95 4.47 -5.59 -2.05
N GLU A 96 5.78 -5.46 -2.26
CA GLU A 96 6.59 -6.35 -3.12
C GLU A 96 7.09 -7.60 -2.34
N GLY A 97 6.58 -7.82 -1.13
CA GLY A 97 6.78 -9.02 -0.34
C GLY A 97 5.81 -10.13 -0.72
N PHE A 98 6.07 -11.35 -0.23
CA PHE A 98 5.15 -12.46 -0.44
C PHE A 98 3.85 -12.28 0.34
N GLU A 99 2.72 -12.44 -0.34
CA GLU A 99 1.39 -12.38 0.27
C GLU A 99 1.25 -13.40 1.42
N ALA A 100 0.70 -12.93 2.55
CA ALA A 100 0.47 -13.73 3.76
C ALA A 100 1.72 -14.41 4.34
N ARG A 101 2.88 -13.76 4.24
CA ARG A 101 4.15 -14.26 4.76
C ARG A 101 4.85 -13.35 5.78
N GLY A 102 4.11 -12.47 6.44
CA GLY A 102 4.63 -11.68 7.56
C GLY A 102 5.19 -10.31 7.16
N GLY A 103 4.76 -9.75 6.03
CA GLY A 103 5.15 -8.43 5.56
C GLY A 103 4.26 -7.30 6.06
N LEU A 104 4.02 -6.32 5.19
CA LEU A 104 3.14 -5.18 5.46
C LEU A 104 1.71 -5.62 5.78
N ASP A 105 1.22 -6.67 5.13
CA ASP A 105 -0.08 -7.27 5.38
C ASP A 105 -0.25 -7.68 6.85
N ALA A 106 0.72 -8.41 7.39
CA ALA A 106 0.71 -8.85 8.79
C ALA A 106 0.78 -7.66 9.77
N LEU A 107 1.57 -6.62 9.44
CA LEU A 107 1.66 -5.39 10.22
C LEU A 107 0.31 -4.70 10.31
N ILE A 108 -0.36 -4.47 9.17
CA ILE A 108 -1.64 -3.77 9.10
C ILE A 108 -2.76 -4.60 9.75
N HIS A 109 -2.82 -5.91 9.50
CA HIS A 109 -3.78 -6.79 10.17
C HIS A 109 -3.61 -6.76 11.70
N LYS A 110 -2.36 -6.87 12.19
CA LYS A 110 -2.08 -6.78 13.63
C LYS A 110 -2.49 -5.43 14.18
N PHE A 111 -2.11 -4.35 13.53
CA PHE A 111 -2.41 -2.98 13.93
C PHE A 111 -3.91 -2.75 14.06
N CYS A 112 -4.68 -3.10 13.02
CA CYS A 112 -6.13 -2.92 13.04
C CYS A 112 -6.82 -3.76 14.12
N ARG A 113 -6.36 -5.00 14.34
CA ARG A 113 -6.88 -5.84 15.44
C ARG A 113 -6.58 -5.21 16.80
N ASP A 114 -5.34 -4.78 17.04
CA ASP A 114 -4.92 -4.25 18.33
C ASP A 114 -5.61 -2.92 18.68
N LYS A 115 -5.95 -2.11 17.66
CA LYS A 115 -6.72 -0.86 17.78
C LYS A 115 -8.24 -1.06 17.67
N ASN A 116 -8.74 -2.30 17.50
CA ASN A 116 -10.16 -2.63 17.28
C ASN A 116 -10.80 -1.82 16.13
N LEU A 117 -10.08 -1.65 15.03
CA LEU A 117 -10.56 -0.94 13.85
C LEU A 117 -11.51 -1.85 13.03
N PRO A 118 -12.72 -1.38 12.65
CA PRO A 118 -13.75 -2.22 12.03
C PRO A 118 -13.55 -2.41 10.51
N ALA A 119 -12.43 -1.97 9.93
CA ALA A 119 -12.19 -2.04 8.51
C ALA A 119 -11.99 -3.49 8.02
N PHE A 120 -12.53 -3.80 6.85
CA PHE A 120 -12.13 -5.00 6.12
C PHE A 120 -10.71 -4.81 5.57
N ILE A 121 -9.83 -5.79 5.80
CA ILE A 121 -8.43 -5.69 5.40
C ILE A 121 -8.09 -6.83 4.45
N GLU A 122 -7.47 -6.50 3.31
CA GLU A 122 -6.93 -7.45 2.36
C GLU A 122 -5.46 -7.14 2.06
N GLY A 123 -4.59 -8.15 2.25
CA GLY A 123 -3.18 -8.06 1.85
C GLY A 123 -3.01 -8.40 0.37
N ILE A 124 -2.25 -7.58 -0.35
CA ILE A 124 -1.87 -7.80 -1.74
C ILE A 124 -0.34 -7.83 -1.80
N GLY A 125 0.19 -8.96 -2.22
CA GLY A 125 1.63 -9.20 -2.33
C GLY A 125 1.95 -10.15 -3.46
N VAL A 126 3.22 -10.43 -3.63
CA VAL A 126 3.71 -11.39 -4.63
C VAL A 126 3.16 -12.78 -4.30
N ARG A 127 2.54 -13.42 -5.27
CA ARG A 127 2.06 -14.80 -5.13
C ARG A 127 3.25 -15.75 -4.94
N PRO A 128 3.16 -16.69 -3.96
CA PRO A 128 4.23 -17.64 -3.74
C PRO A 128 4.42 -18.56 -4.96
N GLY A 129 5.66 -18.89 -5.26
CA GLY A 129 6.04 -19.77 -6.38
C GLY A 129 7.34 -19.35 -7.02
N TYR A 130 7.90 -20.23 -7.85
CA TYR A 130 9.02 -19.90 -8.69
C TYR A 130 8.56 -19.12 -9.93
N GLN A 131 9.30 -18.08 -10.29
CA GLN A 131 9.07 -17.28 -11.48
C GLN A 131 10.19 -17.60 -12.47
N PHE A 132 9.84 -18.06 -13.65
CA PHE A 132 10.78 -18.46 -14.69
C PHE A 132 10.76 -17.52 -15.90
N GLU A 133 9.78 -16.63 -15.95
CA GLU A 133 9.60 -15.67 -17.01
C GLU A 133 10.62 -14.54 -16.91
N LEU A 134 10.99 -14.02 -18.07
CA LEU A 134 11.82 -12.82 -18.20
C LEU A 134 10.93 -11.66 -18.66
N GLY A 135 11.26 -10.46 -18.23
CA GLY A 135 10.52 -9.27 -18.63
C GLY A 135 10.96 -8.03 -17.87
N THR A 136 10.33 -6.93 -18.18
CA THR A 136 10.44 -5.70 -17.40
C THR A 136 9.81 -5.89 -16.03
N ARG A 137 10.15 -5.02 -15.07
CA ARG A 137 9.53 -5.04 -13.73
C ARG A 137 8.01 -4.99 -13.81
N ALA A 138 7.45 -4.15 -14.67
CA ALA A 138 6.01 -4.01 -14.83
C ALA A 138 5.35 -5.32 -15.32
N GLU A 139 5.93 -5.98 -16.32
CA GLU A 139 5.43 -7.26 -16.83
C GLU A 139 5.51 -8.36 -15.76
N LEU A 140 6.64 -8.43 -15.04
CA LEU A 140 6.80 -9.40 -13.96
C LEU A 140 5.81 -9.13 -12.80
N HIS A 141 5.58 -7.87 -12.44
CA HIS A 141 4.60 -7.51 -11.43
C HIS A 141 3.17 -7.95 -11.80
N GLU A 142 2.77 -7.80 -13.08
CA GLU A 142 1.45 -8.29 -13.53
C GLU A 142 1.35 -9.82 -13.37
N GLN A 143 2.41 -10.55 -13.70
CA GLN A 143 2.44 -12.01 -13.60
C GLN A 143 2.37 -12.49 -12.15
N VAL A 144 3.07 -11.84 -11.23
CA VAL A 144 3.13 -12.25 -9.83
C VAL A 144 2.00 -11.69 -8.96
N GLY A 145 1.13 -10.88 -9.52
CA GLY A 145 -0.09 -10.43 -8.84
C GLY A 145 -0.03 -9.06 -8.17
N VAL A 146 1.04 -8.28 -8.41
CA VAL A 146 1.22 -6.94 -7.84
C VAL A 146 1.33 -5.83 -8.89
N GLY A 147 1.03 -6.12 -10.16
CA GLY A 147 0.97 -5.12 -11.23
C GLY A 147 -0.31 -4.29 -11.17
N VAL A 148 -0.32 -3.14 -11.84
CA VAL A 148 -1.42 -2.17 -11.76
C VAL A 148 -2.76 -2.77 -12.16
N ASN A 149 -2.81 -3.50 -13.29
CA ASN A 149 -4.07 -4.04 -13.79
C ASN A 149 -4.63 -5.16 -12.92
N VAL A 150 -3.76 -6.08 -12.49
CA VAL A 150 -4.19 -7.20 -11.65
C VAL A 150 -4.63 -6.72 -10.26
N VAL A 151 -3.96 -5.74 -9.69
CA VAL A 151 -4.31 -5.14 -8.39
C VAL A 151 -5.63 -4.38 -8.51
N ALA A 152 -5.80 -3.51 -9.52
CA ALA A 152 -7.03 -2.77 -9.75
C ALA A 152 -8.24 -3.71 -9.92
N LYS A 153 -8.08 -4.79 -10.70
CA LYS A 153 -9.12 -5.82 -10.86
C LYS A 153 -9.46 -6.51 -9.54
N ARG A 154 -8.45 -6.87 -8.75
CA ARG A 154 -8.64 -7.53 -7.44
C ARG A 154 -9.40 -6.62 -6.48
N ILE A 155 -8.96 -5.38 -6.31
CA ILE A 155 -9.63 -4.37 -5.47
C ILE A 155 -11.08 -4.17 -5.90
N ASN A 156 -11.32 -3.98 -7.21
CA ASN A 156 -12.68 -3.77 -7.73
C ASN A 156 -13.61 -4.95 -7.45
N ASN A 157 -13.13 -6.19 -7.54
CA ASN A 157 -13.91 -7.38 -7.21
C ASN A 157 -14.23 -7.43 -5.71
N THR A 158 -13.23 -7.26 -4.86
CA THR A 158 -13.42 -7.25 -3.40
C THR A 158 -14.43 -6.18 -2.95
N MET A 159 -14.35 -4.98 -3.52
CA MET A 159 -15.26 -3.89 -3.19
C MET A 159 -16.70 -4.14 -3.68
N LYS A 160 -16.89 -4.89 -4.78
CA LYS A 160 -18.23 -5.30 -5.25
C LYS A 160 -18.87 -6.35 -4.34
N ASP A 161 -18.05 -7.25 -3.81
CA ASP A 161 -18.53 -8.34 -2.93
C ASP A 161 -18.90 -7.84 -1.52
N LYS A 162 -18.44 -6.64 -1.14
CA LYS A 162 -18.64 -6.01 0.18
C LYS A 162 -19.67 -4.87 0.19
N GLY A 163 -20.05 -4.35 -0.96
CA GLY A 163 -21.06 -3.29 -1.10
C GLY A 163 -22.41 -3.87 -1.46
#